data_2758a7c974a736991827b618d53ec06f
#
_entry.id   2758a7c974a736991827b618d53ec06f
#
_cell.length_a   1.000
_cell.length_b   1.000
_cell.length_c   1.000
_cell.angle_alpha   90.00
_cell.angle_beta   90.00
_cell.angle_gamma   90.00
#
_symmetry.space_group_name_H-M   'P 1'
#
loop_
_entity.id
_entity.type
_entity.pdbx_description
1 polymer ?
#
loop_
_entity_poly.entity_id
_entity_poly.type
_entity_poly.pdbx_seq_one_letter_code
_entity_poly.pdbx_strand_id
1 'polypeptide(L)'
;MALSDKRLIPTDPQFSDPEHVTAERQRLENRRATIEALAPAKLAAWRGEMRPLASDLLEKVPTNQPVDLVEAFLRPWCLRLATIVTGINPSDADRLCALAKQVSLAAAKPGILALRTEASNATALMQPHFQTGPQPLRESGFVALSQTLPCFLANVWHALFSSPPAGDSLRLFPGLLPRAIEELIRVTSFSRTIYRIAVDDVQINGFTIARGQRAILRLNGANLDPAQFDSPEQLNLGRWPVRHLSFGSGPHSCTGASLIRMAAIVVTGELLKNTSRAELCGPTVWEGGAGFQWPEPLVVRLTREKG
;
A
#
# COMPACT_ATOMS: atom_id res chain seq x y z
N MET A 1 -12.05 18.13 0.14
CA MET A 1 -12.42 19.00 -1.00
C MET A 1 -11.60 18.68 -2.24
N ALA A 2 -10.29 18.94 -2.31
CA ALA A 2 -9.48 18.70 -3.53
C ALA A 2 -9.50 17.26 -4.07
N LEU A 3 -9.48 16.24 -3.21
CA LEU A 3 -9.52 14.82 -3.63
C LEU A 3 -10.82 14.39 -4.32
N SER A 4 -11.91 15.10 -4.08
CA SER A 4 -13.24 14.76 -4.62
C SER A 4 -13.63 15.66 -5.80
N ASP A 5 -12.82 16.66 -6.14
CA ASP A 5 -13.10 17.54 -7.28
C ASP A 5 -12.74 16.84 -8.59
N LYS A 6 -13.73 16.64 -9.45
CA LYS A 6 -13.58 15.95 -10.74
C LYS A 6 -12.70 16.71 -11.74
N ARG A 7 -12.47 18.01 -11.51
CA ARG A 7 -11.57 18.83 -12.33
C ARG A 7 -10.09 18.64 -11.97
N LEU A 8 -9.80 18.00 -10.82
CA LEU A 8 -8.45 17.64 -10.41
C LEU A 8 -8.19 16.17 -10.71
N ILE A 9 -7.69 15.89 -11.91
CA ILE A 9 -7.42 14.51 -12.35
C ILE A 9 -6.00 14.06 -11.99
N PRO A 10 -5.74 12.75 -11.82
CA PRO A 10 -4.40 12.24 -11.58
C PRO A 10 -3.43 12.63 -12.70
N THR A 11 -2.25 13.08 -12.31
CA THR A 11 -1.18 13.39 -13.24
C THR A 11 0.15 12.92 -12.69
N ASP A 12 1.09 12.74 -13.58
CA ASP A 12 2.48 12.66 -13.25
C ASP A 12 3.06 14.09 -13.11
N PRO A 13 3.95 14.36 -12.12
CA PRO A 13 4.50 15.69 -11.89
C PRO A 13 5.25 16.32 -13.07
N GLN A 14 5.56 15.54 -14.11
CA GLN A 14 6.34 15.99 -15.26
C GLN A 14 5.53 16.18 -16.55
N PHE A 15 4.24 15.81 -16.60
CA PHE A 15 3.41 16.00 -17.79
C PHE A 15 2.60 17.28 -17.81
N SER A 16 2.56 17.91 -18.98
CA SER A 16 1.77 19.12 -19.27
C SER A 16 0.80 18.92 -20.44
N ASP A 17 0.39 17.68 -20.81
CA ASP A 17 -0.23 17.38 -22.09
C ASP A 17 -1.76 17.20 -22.00
N PRO A 18 -2.52 17.66 -23.04
CA PRO A 18 -3.98 17.45 -23.19
C PRO A 18 -4.42 15.98 -23.35
N GLU A 19 -3.53 15.04 -23.62
CA GLU A 19 -3.82 13.60 -23.67
C GLU A 19 -4.36 13.04 -22.34
N HIS A 20 -4.22 13.79 -21.25
CA HIS A 20 -4.73 13.40 -19.93
C HIS A 20 -6.24 13.14 -19.88
N VAL A 21 -7.04 13.82 -20.69
CA VAL A 21 -8.50 13.66 -20.67
C VAL A 21 -8.92 12.29 -21.24
N THR A 22 -8.26 11.85 -22.31
CA THR A 22 -8.51 10.52 -22.90
C THR A 22 -8.04 9.41 -21.96
N ALA A 23 -6.86 9.58 -21.34
CA ALA A 23 -6.33 8.67 -20.35
C ALA A 23 -7.23 8.58 -19.10
N GLU A 24 -7.90 9.66 -18.72
CA GLU A 24 -8.81 9.67 -17.58
C GLU A 24 -10.05 8.79 -17.79
N ARG A 25 -10.65 8.84 -18.97
CA ARG A 25 -11.77 7.96 -19.33
C ARG A 25 -11.39 6.49 -19.18
N GLN A 26 -10.24 6.10 -19.73
CA GLN A 26 -9.73 4.74 -19.64
C GLN A 26 -9.42 4.32 -18.20
N ARG A 27 -8.91 5.25 -17.38
CA ARG A 27 -8.70 4.99 -15.93
C ARG A 27 -10.01 4.69 -15.20
N LEU A 28 -11.07 5.45 -15.48
CA LEU A 28 -12.38 5.25 -14.85
C LEU A 28 -13.03 3.94 -15.28
N GLU A 29 -12.87 3.55 -16.55
CA GLU A 29 -13.32 2.24 -17.06
C GLU A 29 -12.55 1.10 -16.39
N ASN A 30 -11.22 1.17 -16.34
CA ASN A 30 -10.37 0.20 -15.67
C ASN A 30 -10.69 0.12 -14.16
N ARG A 31 -11.04 1.25 -13.54
CA ARG A 31 -11.46 1.29 -12.15
C ARG A 31 -12.71 0.44 -11.89
N ARG A 32 -13.73 0.52 -12.74
CA ARG A 32 -14.95 -0.30 -12.63
C ARG A 32 -14.61 -1.78 -12.65
N ALA A 33 -13.85 -2.21 -13.65
CA ALA A 33 -13.43 -3.60 -13.78
C ALA A 33 -12.64 -4.09 -12.56
N THR A 34 -11.78 -3.22 -12.00
CA THR A 34 -11.03 -3.56 -10.79
C THR A 34 -11.95 -3.70 -9.57
N ILE A 35 -12.93 -2.82 -9.40
CA ILE A 35 -13.90 -2.90 -8.28
C ILE A 35 -14.72 -4.19 -8.38
N GLU A 36 -15.18 -4.57 -9.56
CA GLU A 36 -15.91 -5.80 -9.82
C GLU A 36 -15.05 -7.04 -9.50
N ALA A 37 -13.76 -7.01 -9.86
CA ALA A 37 -12.80 -8.06 -9.52
C ALA A 37 -12.57 -8.21 -8.01
N LEU A 38 -12.73 -7.14 -7.26
CA LEU A 38 -12.59 -7.11 -5.80
C LEU A 38 -13.94 -7.28 -5.08
N ALA A 39 -14.90 -7.93 -5.72
CA ALA A 39 -16.20 -8.23 -5.12
C ALA A 39 -16.07 -9.03 -3.81
N PRO A 40 -16.99 -8.86 -2.85
CA PRO A 40 -16.89 -9.47 -1.51
C PRO A 40 -16.65 -10.98 -1.51
N ALA A 41 -17.27 -11.71 -2.45
CA ALA A 41 -17.06 -13.16 -2.58
C ALA A 41 -15.63 -13.53 -2.95
N LYS A 42 -14.99 -12.76 -3.84
CA LYS A 42 -13.57 -12.95 -4.21
C LYS A 42 -12.64 -12.63 -3.04
N LEU A 43 -12.90 -11.53 -2.34
CA LEU A 43 -12.14 -11.18 -1.15
C LEU A 43 -12.24 -12.27 -0.07
N ALA A 44 -13.43 -12.85 0.14
CA ALA A 44 -13.61 -13.94 1.09
C ALA A 44 -12.81 -15.20 0.71
N ALA A 45 -12.79 -15.56 -0.59
CA ALA A 45 -11.99 -16.67 -1.09
C ALA A 45 -10.50 -16.46 -0.85
N TRP A 46 -9.95 -15.31 -1.26
CA TRP A 46 -8.53 -14.98 -1.04
C TRP A 46 -8.16 -14.90 0.44
N ARG A 47 -9.07 -14.42 1.29
CA ARG A 47 -8.85 -14.42 2.75
C ARG A 47 -8.60 -15.83 3.29
N GLY A 48 -9.30 -16.84 2.76
CA GLY A 48 -9.09 -18.25 3.09
C GLY A 48 -7.68 -18.73 2.77
N GLU A 49 -7.12 -18.26 1.63
CA GLU A 49 -5.78 -18.64 1.18
C GLU A 49 -4.65 -17.85 1.87
N MET A 50 -4.90 -16.59 2.23
CA MET A 50 -3.92 -15.70 2.86
C MET A 50 -3.39 -16.23 4.18
N ARG A 51 -4.26 -16.81 5.03
CA ARG A 51 -3.92 -17.20 6.39
C ARG A 51 -2.96 -18.41 6.44
N PRO A 52 -3.25 -19.56 5.79
CA PRO A 52 -2.32 -20.67 5.74
C PRO A 52 -0.98 -20.26 5.13
N LEU A 53 -1.02 -19.47 4.04
CA LEU A 53 0.19 -18.95 3.42
C LEU A 53 1.04 -18.10 4.38
N ALA A 54 0.41 -17.28 5.22
CA ALA A 54 1.12 -16.47 6.22
C ALA A 54 1.71 -17.35 7.32
N SER A 55 0.95 -18.31 7.84
CA SER A 55 1.42 -19.24 8.86
C SER A 55 2.64 -20.03 8.41
N ASP A 56 2.55 -20.67 7.23
CA ASP A 56 3.61 -21.49 6.64
C ASP A 56 4.92 -20.72 6.41
N LEU A 57 4.81 -19.46 6.01
CA LEU A 57 6.00 -18.61 5.80
C LEU A 57 6.56 -18.08 7.13
N LEU A 58 5.68 -17.70 8.08
CA LEU A 58 6.14 -17.24 9.40
C LEU A 58 6.90 -18.33 10.14
N GLU A 59 6.48 -19.59 10.06
CA GLU A 59 7.18 -20.72 10.70
C GLU A 59 8.65 -20.82 10.27
N LYS A 60 8.97 -20.42 9.03
CA LYS A 60 10.33 -20.46 8.46
C LYS A 60 11.18 -19.25 8.84
N VAL A 61 10.55 -18.20 9.40
CA VAL A 61 11.31 -17.01 9.83
C VAL A 61 12.12 -17.34 11.07
N PRO A 62 13.44 -17.08 11.09
CA PRO A 62 14.28 -17.28 12.25
C PRO A 62 13.78 -16.50 13.48
N THR A 63 13.93 -17.08 14.66
CA THR A 63 13.60 -16.45 15.95
C THR A 63 14.83 -16.28 16.82
N ASN A 64 14.74 -15.40 17.84
CA ASN A 64 15.79 -15.11 18.82
C ASN A 64 17.09 -14.54 18.21
N GLN A 65 17.05 -14.13 16.96
CA GLN A 65 18.15 -13.44 16.26
C GLN A 65 17.58 -12.33 15.36
N PRO A 66 18.39 -11.32 15.01
CA PRO A 66 17.97 -10.30 14.06
C PRO A 66 17.65 -10.90 12.68
N VAL A 67 16.52 -10.49 12.09
CA VAL A 67 16.09 -10.91 10.76
C VAL A 67 15.40 -9.74 10.06
N ASP A 68 15.66 -9.55 8.77
CA ASP A 68 14.91 -8.61 7.94
C ASP A 68 13.57 -9.23 7.53
N LEU A 69 12.48 -8.73 8.12
CA LEU A 69 11.13 -9.23 7.83
C LEU A 69 10.62 -8.85 6.43
N VAL A 70 11.18 -7.82 5.80
CA VAL A 70 10.80 -7.48 4.42
C VAL A 70 11.22 -8.63 3.50
N GLU A 71 12.48 -9.03 3.55
CA GLU A 71 13.02 -10.08 2.69
C GLU A 71 12.60 -11.50 3.14
N ALA A 72 12.61 -11.76 4.44
CA ALA A 72 12.33 -13.10 4.95
C ALA A 72 10.86 -13.49 4.88
N PHE A 73 9.94 -12.51 4.89
CA PHE A 73 8.51 -12.79 4.99
C PHE A 73 7.64 -11.93 4.06
N LEU A 74 7.72 -10.59 4.14
CA LEU A 74 6.73 -9.74 3.48
C LEU A 74 6.78 -9.85 1.95
N ARG A 75 7.97 -9.82 1.34
CA ARG A 75 8.13 -9.96 -0.12
C ARG A 75 7.68 -11.34 -0.62
N PRO A 76 8.12 -12.47 -0.04
CA PRO A 76 7.64 -13.80 -0.45
C PRO A 76 6.13 -13.96 -0.30
N TRP A 77 5.55 -13.50 0.81
CA TRP A 77 4.11 -13.59 1.05
C TRP A 77 3.31 -12.75 0.05
N CYS A 78 3.73 -11.50 -0.16
CA CYS A 78 3.06 -10.57 -1.09
C CYS A 78 3.17 -11.04 -2.54
N LEU A 79 4.30 -11.61 -2.96
CA LEU A 79 4.46 -12.15 -4.31
C LEU A 79 3.52 -13.35 -4.55
N ARG A 80 3.41 -14.26 -3.60
CA ARG A 80 2.45 -15.37 -3.70
C ARG A 80 1.01 -14.87 -3.73
N LEU A 81 0.67 -13.89 -2.89
CA LEU A 81 -0.65 -13.27 -2.93
C LEU A 81 -0.92 -12.60 -4.29
N ALA A 82 0.06 -11.87 -4.82
CA ALA A 82 -0.06 -11.25 -6.15
C ALA A 82 -0.32 -12.30 -7.24
N THR A 83 0.38 -13.43 -7.20
CA THR A 83 0.20 -14.56 -8.13
C THR A 83 -1.21 -15.14 -8.05
N ILE A 84 -1.71 -15.38 -6.83
CA ILE A 84 -3.07 -15.91 -6.59
C ILE A 84 -4.14 -14.91 -7.09
N VAL A 85 -4.02 -13.66 -6.71
CA VAL A 85 -5.03 -12.62 -7.00
C VAL A 85 -5.08 -12.28 -8.49
N THR A 86 -3.93 -12.22 -9.17
CA THR A 86 -3.87 -11.85 -10.59
C THR A 86 -3.96 -13.06 -11.53
N GLY A 87 -3.81 -14.29 -11.01
CA GLY A 87 -3.92 -15.51 -11.79
C GLY A 87 -2.78 -15.71 -12.81
N ILE A 88 -1.63 -15.03 -12.62
CA ILE A 88 -0.45 -15.25 -13.48
C ILE A 88 0.12 -16.65 -13.26
N ASN A 89 0.86 -17.14 -14.27
CA ASN A 89 1.58 -18.39 -14.12
C ASN A 89 2.66 -18.24 -13.04
N PRO A 90 2.72 -19.12 -12.02
CA PRO A 90 3.74 -19.06 -10.98
C PRO A 90 5.19 -19.07 -11.51
N SER A 91 5.44 -19.71 -12.66
CA SER A 91 6.77 -19.73 -13.30
C SER A 91 7.23 -18.34 -13.78
N ASP A 92 6.30 -17.41 -14.01
CA ASP A 92 6.60 -16.04 -14.44
C ASP A 92 6.75 -15.07 -13.27
N ALA A 93 6.37 -15.48 -12.05
CA ALA A 93 6.24 -14.58 -10.90
C ALA A 93 7.51 -13.79 -10.59
N ASP A 94 8.67 -14.46 -10.53
CA ASP A 94 9.95 -13.81 -10.19
C ASP A 94 10.38 -12.82 -11.29
N ARG A 95 10.23 -13.19 -12.55
CA ARG A 95 10.54 -12.31 -13.69
C ARG A 95 9.66 -11.08 -13.69
N LEU A 96 8.34 -11.27 -13.50
CA LEU A 96 7.38 -10.16 -13.42
C LEU A 96 7.61 -9.30 -12.19
N CYS A 97 8.04 -9.89 -11.07
CA CYS A 97 8.40 -9.16 -9.85
C CYS A 97 9.58 -8.21 -10.08
N ALA A 98 10.60 -8.64 -10.83
CA ALA A 98 11.75 -7.80 -11.19
C ALA A 98 11.33 -6.60 -12.06
N LEU A 99 10.43 -6.80 -13.04
CA LEU A 99 9.87 -5.72 -13.84
C LEU A 99 8.97 -4.79 -12.99
N ALA A 100 8.13 -5.35 -12.13
CA ALA A 100 7.26 -4.60 -11.24
C ALA A 100 8.02 -3.68 -10.28
N LYS A 101 9.24 -4.07 -9.88
CA LYS A 101 10.13 -3.24 -9.05
C LYS A 101 10.47 -1.91 -9.73
N GLN A 102 10.74 -1.91 -11.03
CA GLN A 102 11.03 -0.69 -11.80
C GLN A 102 9.81 0.26 -11.82
N VAL A 103 8.60 -0.30 -12.02
CA VAL A 103 7.35 0.47 -12.01
C VAL A 103 7.09 1.10 -10.63
N SER A 104 7.26 0.32 -9.56
CA SER A 104 7.07 0.79 -8.18
C SER A 104 8.08 1.87 -7.79
N LEU A 105 9.33 1.75 -8.20
CA LEU A 105 10.38 2.73 -7.91
C LEU A 105 10.09 4.08 -8.58
N ALA A 106 9.60 4.08 -9.81
CA ALA A 106 9.17 5.30 -10.50
C ALA A 106 8.01 5.98 -9.77
N ALA A 107 7.05 5.22 -9.26
CA ALA A 107 5.95 5.76 -8.45
C ALA A 107 6.41 6.34 -7.11
N ALA A 108 7.41 5.74 -6.48
CA ALA A 108 8.00 6.24 -5.23
C ALA A 108 8.84 7.50 -5.43
N LYS A 109 9.49 7.63 -6.58
CA LYS A 109 10.41 8.74 -6.94
C LYS A 109 9.95 9.44 -8.24
N PRO A 110 8.76 10.06 -8.26
CA PRO A 110 8.11 10.53 -9.49
C PRO A 110 8.85 11.68 -10.20
N GLY A 111 9.85 12.31 -9.55
CA GLY A 111 10.68 13.37 -10.13
C GLY A 111 11.82 12.88 -11.03
N ILE A 112 12.07 11.56 -11.14
CA ILE A 112 13.23 11.01 -11.86
C ILE A 112 12.79 10.48 -13.23
N LEU A 113 13.11 11.21 -14.31
CA LEU A 113 12.70 10.88 -15.68
C LEU A 113 13.20 9.51 -16.16
N ALA A 114 14.45 9.14 -15.82
CA ALA A 114 15.02 7.84 -16.22
C ALA A 114 14.19 6.67 -15.68
N LEU A 115 13.77 6.73 -14.41
CA LEU A 115 12.92 5.69 -13.80
C LEU A 115 11.57 5.55 -14.50
N ARG A 116 11.03 6.62 -15.05
CA ARG A 116 9.77 6.59 -15.79
C ARG A 116 9.89 5.87 -17.12
N THR A 117 10.98 6.12 -17.84
CA THR A 117 11.26 5.40 -19.09
C THR A 117 11.43 3.91 -18.83
N GLU A 118 12.17 3.54 -17.78
CA GLU A 118 12.33 2.15 -17.36
C GLU A 118 10.99 1.53 -16.97
N ALA A 119 10.17 2.25 -16.20
CA ALA A 119 8.84 1.78 -15.79
C ALA A 119 7.89 1.58 -16.97
N SER A 120 7.93 2.47 -17.97
CA SER A 120 7.14 2.34 -19.19
C SER A 120 7.53 1.09 -19.98
N ASN A 121 8.83 0.85 -20.15
CA ASN A 121 9.35 -0.35 -20.81
C ASN A 121 8.97 -1.63 -20.03
N ALA A 122 9.13 -1.60 -18.71
CA ALA A 122 8.76 -2.72 -17.83
C ALA A 122 7.27 -3.03 -17.95
N THR A 123 6.41 -2.02 -17.94
CA THR A 123 4.96 -2.18 -18.10
C THR A 123 4.62 -2.83 -19.43
N ALA A 124 5.23 -2.38 -20.53
CA ALA A 124 5.02 -2.98 -21.85
C ALA A 124 5.43 -4.46 -21.90
N LEU A 125 6.53 -4.83 -21.24
CA LEU A 125 6.98 -6.22 -21.14
C LEU A 125 6.08 -7.08 -20.25
N MET A 126 5.41 -6.48 -19.27
CA MET A 126 4.49 -7.19 -18.38
C MET A 126 3.12 -7.47 -19.02
N GLN A 127 2.60 -6.53 -19.83
CA GLN A 127 1.26 -6.57 -20.39
C GLN A 127 0.83 -7.92 -21.01
N PRO A 128 1.65 -8.62 -21.82
CA PRO A 128 1.25 -9.88 -22.44
C PRO A 128 0.87 -10.99 -21.43
N HIS A 129 1.44 -10.97 -20.22
CA HIS A 129 1.20 -11.97 -19.20
C HIS A 129 -0.16 -11.81 -18.48
N PHE A 130 -0.85 -10.68 -18.69
CA PHE A 130 -2.15 -10.37 -18.06
C PHE A 130 -3.32 -10.38 -19.05
N GLN A 131 -3.10 -10.72 -20.32
CA GLN A 131 -4.14 -10.68 -21.36
C GLN A 131 -5.00 -11.94 -21.40
N THR A 132 -4.53 -13.07 -20.89
CA THR A 132 -5.12 -14.40 -21.06
C THR A 132 -5.79 -14.97 -19.81
N GLY A 133 -5.85 -14.22 -18.71
CA GLY A 133 -6.40 -14.69 -17.44
C GLY A 133 -7.87 -14.28 -17.22
N PRO A 134 -8.64 -15.04 -16.44
CA PRO A 134 -10.02 -14.70 -16.06
C PRO A 134 -10.13 -13.54 -15.09
N GLN A 135 -9.02 -12.88 -14.74
CA GLN A 135 -8.95 -11.85 -13.71
C GLN A 135 -8.72 -10.47 -14.34
N PRO A 136 -9.57 -9.47 -14.03
CA PRO A 136 -9.41 -8.11 -14.53
C PRO A 136 -8.34 -7.29 -13.81
N LEU A 137 -7.63 -7.88 -12.83
CA LEU A 137 -6.48 -7.25 -12.17
C LEU A 137 -5.27 -7.38 -13.09
N ARG A 138 -4.99 -6.30 -13.80
CA ARG A 138 -3.88 -6.17 -14.76
C ARG A 138 -2.53 -6.04 -14.05
N GLU A 139 -1.50 -5.72 -14.82
CA GLU A 139 -0.14 -5.43 -14.36
C GLU A 139 -0.08 -4.47 -13.15
N SER A 140 -0.95 -3.46 -13.11
CA SER A 140 -1.02 -2.52 -11.98
C SER A 140 -1.41 -3.19 -10.66
N GLY A 141 -2.31 -4.18 -10.69
CA GLY A 141 -2.67 -4.98 -9.52
C GLY A 141 -1.50 -5.84 -9.05
N PHE A 142 -0.78 -6.47 -9.98
CA PHE A 142 0.42 -7.26 -9.66
C PHE A 142 1.52 -6.38 -9.06
N VAL A 143 1.81 -5.22 -9.65
CA VAL A 143 2.78 -4.24 -9.11
C VAL A 143 2.37 -3.81 -7.70
N ALA A 144 1.09 -3.47 -7.50
CA ALA A 144 0.61 -3.04 -6.18
C ALA A 144 0.77 -4.13 -5.12
N LEU A 145 0.45 -5.39 -5.43
CA LEU A 145 0.51 -6.50 -4.48
C LEU A 145 1.93 -7.02 -4.26
N SER A 146 2.77 -7.10 -5.31
CA SER A 146 4.12 -7.65 -5.18
C SER A 146 5.15 -6.63 -4.70
N GLN A 147 4.94 -5.31 -4.93
CA GLN A 147 5.91 -4.27 -4.61
C GLN A 147 5.42 -3.26 -3.59
N THR A 148 4.21 -2.70 -3.77
CA THR A 148 3.70 -1.65 -2.89
C THR A 148 3.20 -2.20 -1.56
N LEU A 149 2.53 -3.35 -1.58
CA LEU A 149 1.98 -3.97 -0.37
C LEU A 149 3.06 -4.39 0.65
N PRO A 150 4.20 -5.02 0.29
CA PRO A 150 5.24 -5.32 1.28
C PRO A 150 5.80 -4.07 1.95
N CYS A 151 6.02 -2.99 1.20
CA CYS A 151 6.47 -1.70 1.73
C CYS A 151 5.43 -1.07 2.67
N PHE A 152 4.15 -1.15 2.31
CA PHE A 152 3.04 -0.70 3.14
C PHE A 152 2.96 -1.50 4.46
N LEU A 153 3.06 -2.83 4.39
CA LEU A 153 3.04 -3.69 5.58
C LEU A 153 4.27 -3.47 6.47
N ALA A 154 5.44 -3.21 5.88
CA ALA A 154 6.64 -2.84 6.63
C ALA A 154 6.42 -1.57 7.46
N ASN A 155 5.74 -0.55 6.92
CA ASN A 155 5.35 0.65 7.68
C ASN A 155 4.42 0.31 8.85
N VAL A 156 3.37 -0.49 8.59
CA VAL A 156 2.40 -0.90 9.61
C VAL A 156 3.10 -1.65 10.75
N TRP A 157 4.00 -2.58 10.41
CA TRP A 157 4.72 -3.37 11.40
C TRP A 157 5.80 -2.55 12.13
N HIS A 158 6.49 -1.66 11.42
CA HIS A 158 7.42 -0.73 12.07
C HIS A 158 6.72 0.10 13.15
N ALA A 159 5.57 0.70 12.84
CA ALA A 159 4.81 1.47 13.83
C ALA A 159 4.31 0.62 14.99
N LEU A 160 3.88 -0.61 14.72
CA LEU A 160 3.46 -1.55 15.75
C LEU A 160 4.62 -1.95 16.67
N PHE A 161 5.80 -2.25 16.12
CA PHE A 161 6.98 -2.64 16.89
C PHE A 161 7.62 -1.47 17.62
N SER A 162 7.43 -0.25 17.13
CA SER A 162 7.82 0.98 17.84
C SER A 162 6.94 1.26 19.07
N SER A 163 5.83 0.55 19.24
CA SER A 163 4.92 0.68 20.37
C SER A 163 4.61 -0.71 20.99
N PRO A 164 5.53 -1.30 21.76
CA PRO A 164 5.32 -2.62 22.38
C PRO A 164 3.98 -2.79 23.12
N PRO A 165 3.49 -1.77 23.87
CA PRO A 165 2.19 -1.88 24.52
C PRO A 165 1.01 -2.06 23.55
N ALA A 166 1.13 -1.56 22.32
CA ALA A 166 0.10 -1.78 21.29
C ALA A 166 0.10 -3.23 20.83
N GLY A 167 1.27 -3.84 20.61
CA GLY A 167 1.40 -5.25 20.26
C GLY A 167 0.81 -6.16 21.36
N ASP A 168 1.12 -5.90 22.62
CA ASP A 168 0.59 -6.66 23.75
C ASP A 168 -0.92 -6.53 23.87
N SER A 169 -1.45 -5.32 23.71
CA SER A 169 -2.90 -5.08 23.70
C SER A 169 -3.61 -5.87 22.59
N LEU A 170 -3.02 -5.95 21.40
CA LEU A 170 -3.62 -6.67 20.27
C LEU A 170 -3.52 -8.20 20.44
N ARG A 171 -2.53 -8.72 21.17
CA ARG A 171 -2.48 -10.15 21.55
C ARG A 171 -3.57 -10.49 22.56
N LEU A 172 -3.78 -9.64 23.57
CA LEU A 172 -4.81 -9.82 24.58
C LEU A 172 -6.23 -9.65 24.02
N PHE A 173 -6.40 -8.71 23.10
CA PHE A 173 -7.69 -8.35 22.52
C PHE A 173 -7.66 -8.39 20.97
N PRO A 174 -7.58 -9.59 20.35
CA PRO A 174 -7.45 -9.72 18.89
C PRO A 174 -8.61 -9.08 18.10
N GLY A 175 -9.78 -8.93 18.71
CA GLY A 175 -10.93 -8.25 18.13
C GLY A 175 -10.71 -6.76 17.83
N LEU A 176 -9.70 -6.14 18.44
CA LEU A 176 -9.32 -4.75 18.15
C LEU A 176 -8.53 -4.60 16.84
N LEU A 177 -7.96 -5.68 16.30
CA LEU A 177 -7.04 -5.62 15.18
C LEU A 177 -7.60 -4.89 13.94
N PRO A 178 -8.84 -5.11 13.48
CA PRO A 178 -9.36 -4.37 12.34
C PRO A 178 -9.35 -2.84 12.54
N ARG A 179 -9.63 -2.40 13.74
CA ARG A 179 -9.65 -0.99 14.15
C ARG A 179 -8.24 -0.44 14.29
N ALA A 180 -7.35 -1.21 14.90
CA ALA A 180 -5.94 -0.87 15.05
C ALA A 180 -5.23 -0.70 13.69
N ILE A 181 -5.56 -1.52 12.70
CA ILE A 181 -5.02 -1.39 11.35
C ILE A 181 -5.38 -0.03 10.73
N GLU A 182 -6.60 0.50 10.91
CA GLU A 182 -6.95 1.84 10.40
C GLU A 182 -6.08 2.92 11.05
N GLU A 183 -5.84 2.84 12.35
CA GLU A 183 -4.98 3.81 13.05
C GLU A 183 -3.50 3.67 12.66
N LEU A 184 -3.01 2.44 12.52
CA LEU A 184 -1.66 2.18 12.01
C LEU A 184 -1.48 2.73 10.59
N ILE A 185 -2.46 2.56 9.72
CA ILE A 185 -2.47 3.13 8.36
C ILE A 185 -2.45 4.66 8.40
N ARG A 186 -3.18 5.28 9.32
CA ARG A 186 -3.21 6.72 9.50
C ARG A 186 -1.83 7.26 9.91
N VAL A 187 -1.30 6.75 11.02
CA VAL A 187 -0.07 7.29 11.62
C VAL A 187 1.16 7.06 10.76
N THR A 188 1.23 5.93 10.03
CA THR A 188 2.36 5.64 9.14
C THR A 188 2.35 6.47 7.87
N SER A 189 1.16 6.81 7.38
CA SER A 189 0.99 7.63 6.18
C SER A 189 1.95 7.22 5.04
N PHE A 190 1.96 5.92 4.71
CA PHE A 190 2.80 5.32 3.68
C PHE A 190 2.78 6.13 2.37
N SER A 191 1.59 6.47 1.89
CA SER A 191 1.38 7.38 0.76
C SER A 191 1.51 8.82 1.25
N ARG A 192 2.59 9.51 0.86
CA ARG A 192 2.91 10.85 1.36
C ARG A 192 2.29 11.95 0.53
N THR A 193 2.47 11.88 -0.79
CA THR A 193 1.94 12.87 -1.71
C THR A 193 1.33 12.21 -2.95
N ILE A 194 0.31 12.85 -3.48
CA ILE A 194 -0.25 12.52 -4.79
C ILE A 194 -0.36 13.79 -5.63
N TYR A 195 -0.35 13.62 -6.93
CA TYR A 195 -0.31 14.72 -7.88
C TYR A 195 -1.61 14.78 -8.67
N ARG A 196 -2.07 16.02 -8.96
CA ARG A 196 -3.25 16.30 -9.76
C ARG A 196 -2.92 17.40 -10.75
N ILE A 197 -3.62 17.44 -11.89
CA ILE A 197 -3.67 18.56 -12.79
C ILE A 197 -5.10 19.09 -12.86
N ALA A 198 -5.25 20.41 -12.90
CA ALA A 198 -6.54 21.05 -13.09
C ALA A 198 -6.90 21.05 -14.58
N VAL A 199 -7.99 20.39 -14.96
CA VAL A 199 -8.51 20.40 -16.34
C VAL A 199 -9.45 21.58 -16.58
N ASP A 200 -9.83 22.26 -15.52
CA ASP A 200 -10.58 23.52 -15.49
C ASP A 200 -10.21 24.29 -14.22
N ASP A 201 -10.57 25.57 -14.11
CA ASP A 201 -10.31 26.37 -12.92
C ASP A 201 -11.01 25.80 -11.69
N VAL A 202 -10.27 25.65 -10.60
CA VAL A 202 -10.75 25.09 -9.33
C VAL A 202 -10.55 26.08 -8.20
N GLN A 203 -11.61 26.41 -7.48
CA GLN A 203 -11.56 27.26 -6.28
C GLN A 203 -11.45 26.39 -5.02
N ILE A 204 -10.40 26.60 -4.21
CA ILE A 204 -10.19 25.91 -2.95
C ILE A 204 -9.78 26.93 -1.88
N ASN A 205 -10.61 27.10 -0.86
CA ASN A 205 -10.34 27.98 0.29
C ASN A 205 -9.90 29.41 -0.12
N GLY A 206 -10.54 29.99 -1.16
CA GLY A 206 -10.24 31.33 -1.65
C GLY A 206 -9.06 31.40 -2.63
N PHE A 207 -8.40 30.30 -2.91
CA PHE A 207 -7.34 30.22 -3.93
C PHE A 207 -7.86 29.61 -5.22
N THR A 208 -7.39 30.12 -6.35
CA THR A 208 -7.66 29.55 -7.67
C THR A 208 -6.51 28.67 -8.10
N ILE A 209 -6.81 27.42 -8.43
CA ILE A 209 -5.93 26.55 -9.20
C ILE A 209 -6.41 26.67 -10.65
N ALA A 210 -5.66 27.38 -11.48
CA ALA A 210 -6.04 27.60 -12.87
C ALA A 210 -5.87 26.33 -13.71
N ARG A 211 -6.64 26.22 -14.80
CA ARG A 211 -6.51 25.15 -15.77
C ARG A 211 -5.05 24.94 -16.18
N GLY A 212 -4.59 23.70 -16.22
CA GLY A 212 -3.22 23.29 -16.52
C GLY A 212 -2.25 23.37 -15.34
N GLN A 213 -2.64 24.00 -14.24
CA GLN A 213 -1.81 24.00 -13.03
C GLN A 213 -1.84 22.65 -12.32
N ARG A 214 -0.74 22.34 -11.65
CA ARG A 214 -0.57 21.12 -10.84
C ARG A 214 -0.82 21.38 -9.39
N ALA A 215 -1.52 20.45 -8.75
CA ALA A 215 -1.72 20.42 -7.31
C ALA A 215 -0.97 19.24 -6.70
N ILE A 216 -0.21 19.50 -5.65
CA ILE A 216 0.46 18.50 -4.82
C ILE A 216 -0.37 18.32 -3.57
N LEU A 217 -0.97 17.15 -3.40
CA LEU A 217 -1.83 16.85 -2.25
C LEU A 217 -1.02 16.03 -1.24
N ARG A 218 -0.75 16.62 -0.08
CA ARG A 218 0.03 16.00 1.00
C ARG A 218 -0.88 15.17 1.90
N LEU A 219 -0.98 13.87 1.61
CA LEU A 219 -1.83 12.94 2.37
C LEU A 219 -1.31 12.74 3.80
N ASN A 220 0.03 12.65 3.96
CA ASN A 220 0.65 12.54 5.28
C ASN A 220 0.36 13.76 6.16
N GLY A 221 0.38 14.97 5.59
CA GLY A 221 0.00 16.17 6.32
C GLY A 221 -1.46 16.15 6.78
N ALA A 222 -2.37 15.70 5.92
CA ALA A 222 -3.78 15.59 6.27
C ALA A 222 -4.06 14.50 7.33
N ASN A 223 -3.32 13.39 7.30
CA ASN A 223 -3.45 12.32 8.28
C ASN A 223 -2.89 12.68 9.66
N LEU A 224 -2.01 13.68 9.73
CA LEU A 224 -1.39 14.18 10.95
C LEU A 224 -1.86 15.60 11.30
N ASP A 225 -2.98 16.05 10.73
CA ASP A 225 -3.54 17.37 10.99
C ASP A 225 -4.16 17.43 12.40
N PRO A 226 -3.64 18.29 13.32
CA PRO A 226 -4.17 18.43 14.67
C PRO A 226 -5.59 19.02 14.71
N ALA A 227 -6.04 19.65 13.62
CA ALA A 227 -7.45 20.08 13.48
C ALA A 227 -8.42 18.92 13.23
N GLN A 228 -7.90 17.74 12.86
CA GLN A 228 -8.70 16.53 12.58
C GLN A 228 -8.46 15.41 13.59
N PHE A 229 -7.27 15.36 14.20
CA PHE A 229 -6.85 14.27 15.08
C PHE A 229 -6.15 14.82 16.34
N ASP A 230 -6.68 14.52 17.49
CA ASP A 230 -6.01 14.85 18.76
C ASP A 230 -4.71 14.05 18.87
N SER A 231 -3.60 14.71 19.25
CA SER A 231 -2.27 14.10 19.33
C SER A 231 -1.95 13.24 18.09
N PRO A 232 -1.91 13.84 16.87
CA PRO A 232 -1.96 13.13 15.60
C PRO A 232 -0.77 12.20 15.36
N GLU A 233 0.38 12.46 15.95
CA GLU A 233 1.59 11.63 15.81
C GLU A 233 1.57 10.39 16.72
N GLN A 234 0.69 10.35 17.72
CA GLN A 234 0.59 9.23 18.65
C GLN A 234 -0.27 8.12 18.07
N LEU A 235 0.23 6.88 18.16
CA LEU A 235 -0.55 5.68 17.88
C LEU A 235 -1.58 5.48 19.02
N ASN A 236 -2.86 5.60 18.70
CA ASN A 236 -3.96 5.42 19.64
C ASN A 236 -4.94 4.36 19.14
N LEU A 237 -4.81 3.13 19.64
CA LEU A 237 -5.69 2.01 19.28
C LEU A 237 -7.17 2.24 19.70
N GLY A 238 -7.41 3.18 20.60
CA GLY A 238 -8.75 3.63 21.00
C GLY A 238 -9.41 4.60 20.02
N ARG A 239 -8.65 5.18 19.09
CA ARG A 239 -9.19 6.17 18.14
C ARG A 239 -10.24 5.54 17.22
N TRP A 240 -11.45 6.09 17.24
CA TRP A 240 -12.54 5.66 16.38
C TRP A 240 -13.63 6.72 16.25
N PRO A 241 -14.16 7.01 15.05
CA PRO A 241 -13.71 6.47 13.75
C PRO A 241 -12.37 7.07 13.29
N VAL A 242 -11.59 6.32 12.50
CA VAL A 242 -10.33 6.79 11.92
C VAL A 242 -10.58 7.20 10.47
N ARG A 243 -10.81 8.50 10.24
CA ARG A 243 -11.12 9.05 8.90
C ARG A 243 -9.84 9.50 8.18
N HIS A 244 -8.90 8.59 7.97
CA HIS A 244 -7.65 8.90 7.29
C HIS A 244 -7.81 8.98 5.75
N LEU A 245 -6.86 9.66 5.10
CA LEU A 245 -6.80 9.83 3.65
C LEU A 245 -5.72 8.97 2.97
N SER A 246 -5.16 7.97 3.65
CA SER A 246 -4.06 7.12 3.12
C SER A 246 -4.41 6.39 1.83
N PHE A 247 -5.69 6.12 1.59
CA PHE A 247 -6.18 5.54 0.32
C PHE A 247 -6.79 6.57 -0.62
N GLY A 248 -6.58 7.86 -0.35
CA GLY A 248 -7.26 8.94 -1.07
C GLY A 248 -8.76 9.01 -0.77
N SER A 249 -9.47 9.80 -1.54
CA SER A 249 -10.92 9.97 -1.47
C SER A 249 -11.49 10.34 -2.85
N GLY A 250 -12.80 10.15 -3.05
CA GLY A 250 -13.48 10.51 -4.29
C GLY A 250 -13.21 9.56 -5.47
N PRO A 251 -13.33 10.05 -6.72
CA PRO A 251 -13.28 9.21 -7.92
C PRO A 251 -11.97 8.43 -8.10
N HIS A 252 -10.88 8.94 -7.53
CA HIS A 252 -9.53 8.39 -7.64
C HIS A 252 -9.02 7.76 -6.34
N SER A 253 -9.91 7.41 -5.42
CA SER A 253 -9.53 6.64 -4.22
C SER A 253 -9.00 5.26 -4.61
N CYS A 254 -8.14 4.66 -3.77
CA CYS A 254 -7.57 3.36 -4.03
C CYS A 254 -8.65 2.28 -4.20
N THR A 255 -8.67 1.62 -5.35
CA THR A 255 -9.61 0.52 -5.63
C THR A 255 -9.29 -0.71 -4.81
N GLY A 256 -8.01 -0.95 -4.50
CA GLY A 256 -7.52 -2.08 -3.71
C GLY A 256 -7.66 -1.93 -2.19
N ALA A 257 -8.23 -0.82 -1.70
CA ALA A 257 -8.23 -0.51 -0.26
C ALA A 257 -8.80 -1.63 0.63
N SER A 258 -9.87 -2.30 0.17
CA SER A 258 -10.48 -3.42 0.91
C SER A 258 -9.56 -4.64 0.96
N LEU A 259 -8.89 -4.98 -0.15
CA LEU A 259 -7.92 -6.06 -0.22
C LEU A 259 -6.69 -5.78 0.66
N ILE A 260 -6.16 -4.56 0.62
CA ILE A 260 -5.00 -4.14 1.41
C ILE A 260 -5.31 -4.20 2.91
N ARG A 261 -6.48 -3.70 3.34
CA ARG A 261 -6.95 -3.81 4.74
C ARG A 261 -7.07 -5.25 5.19
N MET A 262 -7.69 -6.09 4.37
CA MET A 262 -7.83 -7.51 4.65
C MET A 262 -6.47 -8.20 4.77
N ALA A 263 -5.55 -7.93 3.85
CA ALA A 263 -4.18 -8.44 3.88
C ALA A 263 -3.47 -8.02 5.16
N ALA A 264 -3.53 -6.73 5.52
CA ALA A 264 -2.91 -6.21 6.75
C ALA A 264 -3.48 -6.85 8.01
N ILE A 265 -4.81 -7.01 8.10
CA ILE A 265 -5.46 -7.68 9.23
C ILE A 265 -5.02 -9.14 9.33
N VAL A 266 -5.04 -9.87 8.22
CA VAL A 266 -4.70 -11.29 8.22
C VAL A 266 -3.24 -11.52 8.60
N VAL A 267 -2.32 -10.83 7.92
CA VAL A 267 -0.88 -11.08 8.11
C VAL A 267 -0.37 -10.58 9.46
N THR A 268 -0.91 -9.45 9.95
CA THR A 268 -0.57 -8.96 11.29
C THR A 268 -1.17 -9.84 12.38
N GLY A 269 -2.39 -10.35 12.18
CA GLY A 269 -3.00 -11.31 13.09
C GLY A 269 -2.22 -12.61 13.21
N GLU A 270 -1.74 -13.16 12.09
CA GLU A 270 -0.89 -14.36 12.11
C GLU A 270 0.48 -14.07 12.73
N LEU A 271 1.08 -12.92 12.50
CA LEU A 271 2.31 -12.50 13.16
C LEU A 271 2.13 -12.46 14.70
N LEU A 272 1.10 -11.76 15.18
CA LEU A 272 0.83 -11.61 16.62
C LEU A 272 0.52 -12.96 17.30
N LYS A 273 -0.16 -13.86 16.58
CA LYS A 273 -0.47 -15.22 17.07
C LYS A 273 0.78 -16.10 17.17
N ASN A 274 1.71 -15.97 16.21
CA ASN A 274 2.89 -16.82 16.10
C ASN A 274 4.11 -16.27 16.84
N THR A 275 4.00 -15.09 17.47
CA THR A 275 5.10 -14.45 18.19
C THR A 275 4.61 -13.87 19.52
N SER A 276 5.35 -14.12 20.61
CA SER A 276 5.10 -13.46 21.89
C SER A 276 5.71 -12.06 21.94
N ARG A 277 6.79 -11.82 21.19
CA ARG A 277 7.48 -10.53 21.15
C ARG A 277 8.10 -10.27 19.79
N ALA A 278 8.12 -9.00 19.40
CA ALA A 278 8.84 -8.51 18.25
C ALA A 278 9.52 -7.18 18.62
N GLU A 279 10.83 -7.10 18.42
CA GLU A 279 11.67 -5.96 18.80
C GLU A 279 12.44 -5.47 17.58
N LEU A 280 12.40 -4.15 17.32
CA LEU A 280 13.24 -3.53 16.31
C LEU A 280 14.72 -3.65 16.69
N CYS A 281 15.58 -3.99 15.74
CA CYS A 281 17.01 -4.13 15.90
C CYS A 281 17.76 -3.07 15.08
N GLY A 282 18.42 -2.15 15.79
CA GLY A 282 19.17 -1.07 15.15
C GLY A 282 18.33 0.11 14.67
N PRO A 283 18.97 1.10 14.04
CA PRO A 283 18.29 2.28 13.50
C PRO A 283 17.48 1.92 12.27
N THR A 284 16.34 2.58 12.10
CA THR A 284 15.49 2.41 10.92
C THR A 284 16.08 3.15 9.72
N VAL A 285 16.30 2.44 8.63
CA VAL A 285 16.63 3.01 7.33
C VAL A 285 15.33 3.23 6.56
N TRP A 286 15.15 4.43 6.04
CA TRP A 286 13.96 4.80 5.28
C TRP A 286 14.27 4.88 3.80
N GLU A 287 13.57 4.06 3.02
CA GLU A 287 13.62 4.05 1.56
C GLU A 287 12.44 4.80 0.94
N GLY A 288 12.50 5.03 -0.38
CA GLY A 288 11.43 5.67 -1.15
C GLY A 288 11.68 7.15 -1.42
N GLY A 289 10.62 7.94 -1.41
CA GLY A 289 10.69 9.35 -1.78
C GLY A 289 9.41 10.14 -1.50
N ALA A 290 9.12 11.12 -2.36
CA ALA A 290 7.97 11.98 -2.19
C ALA A 290 6.62 11.26 -2.33
N GLY A 291 6.53 10.20 -3.16
CA GLY A 291 5.30 9.43 -3.35
C GLY A 291 5.03 8.49 -2.19
N PHE A 292 5.97 7.60 -1.92
CA PHE A 292 5.90 6.59 -0.88
C PHE A 292 7.19 6.57 -0.06
N GLN A 293 7.08 6.18 1.21
CA GLN A 293 8.23 5.97 2.08
C GLN A 293 8.00 4.74 2.96
N TRP A 294 9.04 3.91 3.15
CA TRP A 294 8.97 2.69 3.95
C TRP A 294 10.30 2.35 4.61
N PRO A 295 10.29 1.61 5.75
CA PRO A 295 11.51 1.08 6.34
C PRO A 295 11.99 -0.14 5.56
N GLU A 296 13.26 -0.12 5.12
CA GLU A 296 13.92 -1.24 4.46
C GLU A 296 15.45 -1.13 4.66
N PRO A 297 16.06 -2.11 5.34
CA PRO A 297 15.46 -3.32 5.91
C PRO A 297 14.57 -3.05 7.14
N LEU A 298 13.61 -3.93 7.41
CA LEU A 298 12.89 -3.98 8.68
C LEU A 298 13.49 -5.08 9.56
N VAL A 299 14.60 -4.77 10.21
CA VAL A 299 15.33 -5.74 11.04
C VAL A 299 14.70 -5.85 12.43
N VAL A 300 14.26 -7.04 12.77
CA VAL A 300 13.61 -7.34 14.04
C VAL A 300 14.15 -8.61 14.67
N ARG A 301 13.99 -8.75 16.00
CA ARG A 301 14.10 -10.01 16.73
C ARG A 301 12.71 -10.48 17.12
N LEU A 302 12.34 -11.65 16.62
CA LEU A 302 11.08 -12.30 16.98
C LEU A 302 11.34 -13.32 18.09
N THR A 303 10.44 -13.38 19.07
CA THR A 303 10.40 -14.44 20.09
C THR A 303 9.10 -15.22 19.95
N ARG A 304 9.17 -16.55 20.03
CA ARG A 304 8.00 -17.43 20.15
C ARG A 304 7.98 -18.02 21.53
N GLU A 305 6.80 -18.22 22.09
CA GLU A 305 6.69 -19.06 23.28
C GLU A 305 7.09 -20.48 22.93
N LYS A 306 7.86 -21.12 23.81
CA LYS A 306 8.08 -22.56 23.71
C LYS A 306 6.75 -23.21 24.04
N GLY A 307 6.13 -23.86 23.07
CA GLY A 307 4.96 -24.73 23.28
C GLY A 307 5.28 -25.89 24.21
#